data_1049ca52e24677d990a205877a2f12be
#
_entry.id   1049ca52e24677d990a205877a2f12be
#
_cell.length_a   1.000
_cell.length_b   1.000
_cell.length_c   1.000
_cell.angle_alpha   90.00
_cell.angle_beta   90.00
_cell.angle_gamma   90.00
#
_symmetry.space_group_name_H-M   'P 1'
#
loop_
_entity.id
_entity.type
_entity.pdbx_description
1 polymer ?
#
loop_
_entity_poly.entity_id
_entity_poly.type
_entity_poly.pdbx_seq_one_letter_code
_entity_poly.pdbx_strand_id
1 'polypeptide(L)'
;MRLTISWVAAAAAALLAGPAAAQLATGSNGPVDITADQLEVANGACTSIWRGHAEALQDTARLRADVLTADFAPKTGASNQCGDLVRMRAEGSVYYVTPQQKVHGDTAVYEATSETLTVLGDVVATQGMNVLRGSRMVLNTRTGQGHMEGGASGRNKSDRPRGVFYPKQSNSPAPQKR
;
A
#
# COMPACT_ATOMS: atom_id res chain seq x y z
N MET A 1 -23.94 58.63 26.51
CA MET A 1 -22.65 57.99 26.19
C MET A 1 -22.78 56.52 26.60
N ARG A 2 -23.11 55.64 25.62
CA ARG A 2 -23.35 54.19 25.87
C ARG A 2 -22.23 53.45 25.15
N LEU A 3 -21.34 52.78 25.93
CA LEU A 3 -20.32 51.88 25.43
C LEU A 3 -20.94 50.51 25.15
N THR A 4 -20.90 50.07 23.91
CA THR A 4 -21.22 48.68 23.52
C THR A 4 -19.93 47.87 23.48
N ILE A 5 -19.81 46.92 24.38
CA ILE A 5 -18.70 45.95 24.42
C ILE A 5 -19.07 44.79 23.50
N SER A 6 -18.36 44.68 22.37
CA SER A 6 -18.47 43.52 21.43
C SER A 6 -17.62 42.37 21.93
N TRP A 7 -18.26 41.25 22.24
CA TRP A 7 -17.60 39.98 22.57
C TRP A 7 -17.25 39.25 21.28
N VAL A 8 -15.97 39.17 20.98
CA VAL A 8 -15.45 38.30 19.88
C VAL A 8 -15.28 36.90 20.46
N ALA A 9 -16.16 36.00 20.08
CA ALA A 9 -16.04 34.57 20.39
C ALA A 9 -15.03 33.94 19.40
N ALA A 10 -13.82 33.62 19.88
CA ALA A 10 -12.85 32.85 19.14
C ALA A 10 -13.23 31.35 19.24
N ALA A 11 -13.76 30.79 18.16
CA ALA A 11 -14.01 29.37 18.05
C ALA A 11 -12.68 28.65 17.76
N ALA A 12 -12.12 27.95 18.77
CA ALA A 12 -10.99 27.05 18.63
C ALA A 12 -11.47 25.75 17.94
N ALA A 13 -11.13 25.57 16.65
CA ALA A 13 -11.32 24.31 15.95
C ALA A 13 -10.29 23.30 16.45
N ALA A 14 -10.67 22.40 17.32
CA ALA A 14 -9.86 21.25 17.72
C ALA A 14 -9.82 20.27 16.55
N LEU A 15 -8.67 20.15 15.87
CA LEU A 15 -8.37 19.10 14.90
C LEU A 15 -8.28 17.78 15.67
N LEU A 16 -9.33 16.97 15.60
CA LEU A 16 -9.33 15.58 16.05
C LEU A 16 -8.52 14.77 15.05
N ALA A 17 -7.22 14.61 15.29
CA ALA A 17 -6.42 13.59 14.62
C ALA A 17 -6.92 12.24 15.12
N GLY A 18 -7.77 11.57 14.33
CA GLY A 18 -8.17 10.18 14.57
C GLY A 18 -6.96 9.24 14.43
N PRO A 19 -6.99 8.06 15.08
CA PRO A 19 -5.94 7.07 14.91
C PRO A 19 -5.80 6.69 13.43
N ALA A 20 -4.58 6.74 12.91
CA ALA A 20 -4.28 6.29 11.55
C ALA A 20 -4.41 4.75 11.53
N ALA A 21 -5.49 4.24 10.96
CA ALA A 21 -5.67 2.82 10.73
C ALA A 21 -4.78 2.38 9.54
N ALA A 22 -4.03 1.31 9.72
CA ALA A 22 -3.24 0.72 8.64
C ALA A 22 -4.16 0.18 7.53
N GLN A 23 -3.94 0.61 6.27
CA GLN A 23 -4.81 0.28 5.14
C GLN A 23 -4.02 -0.37 4.01
N LEU A 24 -4.14 -1.69 3.85
CA LEU A 24 -3.66 -2.42 2.67
C LEU A 24 -4.63 -2.29 1.49
N ALA A 25 -5.91 -2.12 1.76
CA ALA A 25 -6.97 -1.96 0.75
C ALA A 25 -7.41 -0.51 0.64
N THR A 26 -7.69 -0.06 -0.58
CA THR A 26 -8.18 1.30 -0.84
C THR A 26 -9.48 1.58 -0.07
N GLY A 27 -9.42 2.54 0.85
CA GLY A 27 -10.58 2.97 1.65
C GLY A 27 -11.07 1.97 2.72
N SER A 28 -10.28 0.95 3.06
CA SER A 28 -10.63 -0.06 4.06
C SER A 28 -10.19 0.36 5.46
N ASN A 29 -11.09 0.16 6.44
CA ASN A 29 -10.79 0.19 7.88
C ASN A 29 -10.96 -1.20 8.52
N GLY A 30 -11.06 -2.25 7.71
CA GLY A 30 -11.18 -3.62 8.18
C GLY A 30 -9.89 -4.15 8.82
N PRO A 31 -9.99 -5.22 9.61
CA PRO A 31 -8.80 -5.86 10.18
C PRO A 31 -7.91 -6.44 9.10
N VAL A 32 -6.61 -6.49 9.37
CA VAL A 32 -5.64 -7.25 8.57
C VAL A 32 -5.56 -8.66 9.16
N ASP A 33 -5.94 -9.65 8.38
CA ASP A 33 -5.81 -11.07 8.72
C ASP A 33 -4.54 -11.62 8.09
N ILE A 34 -3.64 -12.25 8.89
CA ILE A 34 -2.38 -12.80 8.41
C ILE A 34 -2.35 -14.29 8.68
N THR A 35 -2.05 -15.07 7.63
CA THR A 35 -1.89 -16.52 7.67
C THR A 35 -0.54 -16.94 7.11
N ALA A 36 0.05 -18.02 7.63
CA ALA A 36 1.29 -18.64 7.15
C ALA A 36 1.43 -20.07 7.71
N ASP A 37 2.43 -20.82 7.25
CA ASP A 37 2.73 -22.15 7.78
C ASP A 37 3.32 -22.08 9.19
N GLN A 38 4.06 -21.00 9.53
CA GLN A 38 4.70 -20.79 10.83
C GLN A 38 4.58 -19.34 11.28
N LEU A 39 4.40 -19.16 12.59
CA LEU A 39 4.37 -17.84 13.24
C LEU A 39 5.37 -17.81 14.39
N GLU A 40 6.23 -16.79 14.40
CA GLU A 40 7.10 -16.42 15.50
C GLU A 40 6.68 -15.05 16.05
N VAL A 41 6.53 -14.92 17.37
CA VAL A 41 6.12 -13.65 18.01
C VAL A 41 7.19 -13.26 19.02
N ALA A 42 7.71 -12.04 18.87
CA ALA A 42 8.66 -11.41 19.77
C ALA A 42 7.99 -10.22 20.50
N ASN A 43 7.25 -10.51 21.56
CA ASN A 43 6.46 -9.50 22.30
C ASN A 43 7.31 -8.33 22.81
N GLY A 44 8.53 -8.59 23.27
CA GLY A 44 9.43 -7.52 23.74
C GLY A 44 9.90 -6.58 22.63
N ALA A 45 9.92 -7.04 21.39
CA ALA A 45 10.26 -6.26 20.20
C ALA A 45 9.05 -5.74 19.44
N CYS A 46 7.83 -6.11 19.83
CA CYS A 46 6.59 -5.85 19.12
C CYS A 46 6.66 -6.23 17.64
N THR A 47 7.20 -7.42 17.36
CA THR A 47 7.37 -7.96 16.00
C THR A 47 6.77 -9.35 15.92
N SER A 48 6.11 -9.64 14.80
CA SER A 48 5.68 -10.99 14.43
C SER A 48 6.26 -11.37 13.06
N ILE A 49 6.71 -12.61 12.91
CA ILE A 49 7.31 -13.14 11.68
C ILE A 49 6.50 -14.37 11.24
N TRP A 50 5.99 -14.28 10.03
CA TRP A 50 5.14 -15.26 9.39
C TRP A 50 5.91 -15.89 8.23
N ARG A 51 6.15 -17.20 8.27
CA ARG A 51 6.99 -17.91 7.30
C ARG A 51 6.22 -19.02 6.59
N GLY A 52 6.49 -19.17 5.31
CA GLY A 52 5.87 -20.19 4.45
C GLY A 52 4.49 -19.77 3.98
N HIS A 53 4.36 -19.50 2.67
CA HIS A 53 3.11 -19.11 2.01
C HIS A 53 2.34 -18.00 2.76
N ALA A 54 3.09 -17.04 3.29
CA ALA A 54 2.52 -15.98 4.11
C ALA A 54 1.58 -15.08 3.28
N GLU A 55 0.39 -14.83 3.81
CA GLU A 55 -0.62 -13.98 3.19
C GLU A 55 -1.22 -13.03 4.23
N ALA A 56 -1.21 -11.73 3.94
CA ALA A 56 -1.97 -10.71 4.65
C ALA A 56 -3.17 -10.30 3.80
N LEU A 57 -4.37 -10.42 4.36
CA LEU A 57 -5.63 -10.09 3.72
C LEU A 57 -6.30 -8.93 4.47
N GLN A 58 -6.72 -7.91 3.73
CA GLN A 58 -7.60 -6.86 4.24
C GLN A 58 -8.69 -6.61 3.19
N ASP A 59 -9.91 -6.96 3.52
CA ASP A 59 -11.06 -6.97 2.59
C ASP A 59 -10.72 -7.72 1.29
N THR A 60 -10.50 -6.99 0.19
CA THR A 60 -10.18 -7.56 -1.13
C THR A 60 -8.71 -7.40 -1.52
N ALA A 61 -7.90 -6.74 -0.70
CA ALA A 61 -6.47 -6.60 -0.93
C ALA A 61 -5.69 -7.73 -0.27
N ARG A 62 -4.74 -8.31 -1.00
CA ARG A 62 -3.87 -9.39 -0.56
C ARG A 62 -2.42 -9.04 -0.77
N LEU A 63 -1.60 -9.27 0.26
CA LEU A 63 -0.15 -9.23 0.15
C LEU A 63 0.38 -10.63 0.47
N ARG A 64 1.02 -11.27 -0.50
CA ARG A 64 1.61 -12.61 -0.38
C ARG A 64 3.11 -12.55 -0.50
N ALA A 65 3.80 -13.41 0.25
CA ALA A 65 5.25 -13.56 0.20
C ALA A 65 5.67 -14.91 0.81
N ASP A 66 6.95 -15.24 0.70
CA ASP A 66 7.51 -16.38 1.42
C ASP A 66 7.63 -16.07 2.92
N VAL A 67 7.93 -14.80 3.25
CA VAL A 67 8.01 -14.31 4.64
C VAL A 67 7.31 -12.95 4.74
N LEU A 68 6.46 -12.78 5.76
CA LEU A 68 5.93 -11.50 6.20
C LEU A 68 6.43 -11.20 7.61
N THR A 69 6.96 -9.99 7.81
CA THR A 69 7.32 -9.47 9.12
C THR A 69 6.46 -8.26 9.42
N ALA A 70 5.69 -8.30 10.50
CA ALA A 70 4.86 -7.20 10.95
C ALA A 70 5.44 -6.57 12.23
N ASP A 71 5.70 -5.27 12.19
CA ASP A 71 6.20 -4.47 13.30
C ASP A 71 5.05 -3.60 13.83
N PHE A 72 4.87 -3.63 15.14
CA PHE A 72 3.81 -2.90 15.85
C PHE A 72 4.42 -1.83 16.76
N ALA A 73 3.69 -0.75 17.02
CA ALA A 73 4.11 0.25 17.98
C ALA A 73 4.07 -0.31 19.41
N PRO A 74 5.09 -0.07 20.26
CA PRO A 74 4.98 -0.37 21.68
C PRO A 74 3.92 0.51 22.34
N LYS A 75 3.10 -0.05 23.25
CA LYS A 75 2.16 0.76 24.04
C LYS A 75 2.87 1.48 25.18
N THR A 76 2.68 2.78 25.25
CA THR A 76 3.23 3.61 26.34
C THR A 76 2.62 3.20 27.69
N GLY A 77 3.46 2.96 28.69
CA GLY A 77 3.02 2.64 30.07
C GLY A 77 2.66 1.18 30.32
N ALA A 78 2.81 0.29 29.35
CA ALA A 78 2.56 -1.14 29.53
C ALA A 78 3.73 -1.96 28.98
N SER A 79 4.47 -2.64 29.84
CA SER A 79 5.56 -3.53 29.45
C SER A 79 5.04 -4.69 28.59
N ASN A 80 5.69 -4.95 27.45
CA ASN A 80 5.38 -6.07 26.54
C ASN A 80 3.98 -6.03 25.89
N GLN A 81 3.32 -4.88 25.85
CA GLN A 81 2.09 -4.71 25.08
C GLN A 81 2.38 -3.94 23.79
N CYS A 82 1.87 -4.47 22.70
CA CYS A 82 2.02 -3.89 21.38
C CYS A 82 0.69 -3.27 20.93
N GLY A 83 0.79 -2.16 20.20
CA GLY A 83 -0.34 -1.38 19.69
C GLY A 83 -0.58 -1.63 18.21
N ASP A 84 -0.71 -0.54 17.46
CA ASP A 84 -1.08 -0.57 16.05
C ASP A 84 0.08 -1.04 15.16
N LEU A 85 -0.25 -1.61 14.01
CA LEU A 85 0.69 -1.96 12.96
C LEU A 85 1.38 -0.69 12.45
N VAL A 86 2.72 -0.69 12.44
CA VAL A 86 3.55 0.42 11.95
C VAL A 86 4.09 0.12 10.56
N ARG A 87 4.58 -1.11 10.38
CA ARG A 87 5.25 -1.55 9.15
C ARG A 87 5.00 -3.03 8.91
N MET A 88 4.92 -3.39 7.61
CA MET A 88 4.98 -4.78 7.18
C MET A 88 6.02 -4.93 6.10
N ARG A 89 6.93 -5.91 6.24
CA ARG A 89 7.92 -6.29 5.23
C ARG A 89 7.52 -7.63 4.64
N ALA A 90 7.61 -7.73 3.33
CA ALA A 90 7.35 -8.94 2.56
C ALA A 90 8.62 -9.31 1.77
N GLU A 91 9.04 -10.56 1.86
CA GLU A 91 10.26 -11.06 1.23
C GLU A 91 9.98 -12.39 0.51
N GLY A 92 10.51 -12.51 -0.71
CA GLY A 92 10.40 -13.69 -1.56
C GLY A 92 9.06 -13.77 -2.31
N SER A 93 9.12 -13.73 -3.63
CA SER A 93 7.98 -13.88 -4.55
C SER A 93 6.76 -13.05 -4.14
N VAL A 94 6.97 -11.75 -3.94
CA VAL A 94 5.94 -10.86 -3.44
C VAL A 94 4.85 -10.61 -4.48
N TYR A 95 3.59 -10.75 -4.06
CA TYR A 95 2.40 -10.40 -4.85
C TYR A 95 1.48 -9.51 -4.03
N TYR A 96 1.23 -8.31 -4.52
CA TYR A 96 0.15 -7.45 -4.04
C TYR A 96 -1.00 -7.46 -5.05
N VAL A 97 -2.18 -7.89 -4.60
CA VAL A 97 -3.34 -8.12 -5.46
C VAL A 97 -4.54 -7.37 -4.91
N THR A 98 -5.17 -6.58 -5.76
CA THR A 98 -6.47 -5.95 -5.52
C THR A 98 -7.41 -6.25 -6.69
N PRO A 99 -8.72 -5.95 -6.62
CA PRO A 99 -9.62 -6.10 -7.76
C PRO A 99 -9.18 -5.31 -9.01
N GLN A 100 -8.44 -4.20 -8.83
CA GLN A 100 -8.04 -3.30 -9.90
C GLN A 100 -6.69 -3.66 -10.51
N GLN A 101 -5.76 -4.22 -9.70
CA GLN A 101 -4.37 -4.43 -10.14
C GLN A 101 -3.70 -5.60 -9.43
N LYS A 102 -2.65 -6.10 -10.08
CA LYS A 102 -1.71 -7.06 -9.49
C LYS A 102 -0.30 -6.50 -9.65
N VAL A 103 0.47 -6.51 -8.56
CA VAL A 103 1.87 -6.10 -8.55
C VAL A 103 2.70 -7.27 -8.05
N HIS A 104 3.75 -7.61 -8.79
CA HIS A 104 4.75 -8.63 -8.43
C HIS A 104 6.10 -7.95 -8.26
N GLY A 105 6.94 -8.48 -7.36
CA GLY A 105 8.33 -8.09 -7.16
C GLY A 105 9.03 -9.06 -6.21
N ASP A 106 10.29 -8.76 -5.87
CA ASP A 106 11.09 -9.64 -4.99
C ASP A 106 10.85 -9.34 -3.52
N THR A 107 10.72 -8.05 -3.17
CA THR A 107 10.46 -7.59 -1.81
C THR A 107 9.45 -6.45 -1.79
N ALA A 108 8.77 -6.27 -0.66
CA ALA A 108 7.92 -5.10 -0.46
C ALA A 108 7.97 -4.61 0.99
N VAL A 109 7.75 -3.31 1.16
CA VAL A 109 7.59 -2.67 2.47
C VAL A 109 6.32 -1.84 2.45
N TYR A 110 5.44 -2.11 3.38
CA TYR A 110 4.25 -1.31 3.67
C TYR A 110 4.51 -0.47 4.92
N GLU A 111 4.32 0.84 4.80
CA GLU A 111 4.39 1.80 5.90
C GLU A 111 2.98 2.29 6.24
N ALA A 112 2.50 1.95 7.43
CA ALA A 112 1.12 2.22 7.83
C ALA A 112 0.82 3.72 7.95
N THR A 113 1.75 4.50 8.50
CA THR A 113 1.57 5.94 8.72
C THR A 113 1.38 6.74 7.42
N SER A 114 2.07 6.34 6.35
CA SER A 114 1.98 6.98 5.03
C SER A 114 1.08 6.23 4.06
N GLU A 115 0.54 5.07 4.48
CA GLU A 115 -0.27 4.17 3.65
C GLU A 115 0.43 3.84 2.32
N THR A 116 1.74 3.63 2.39
CA THR A 116 2.59 3.47 1.22
C THR A 116 3.15 2.06 1.15
N LEU A 117 2.92 1.39 0.02
CA LEU A 117 3.54 0.12 -0.34
C LEU A 117 4.65 0.38 -1.35
N THR A 118 5.89 0.05 -0.99
CA THR A 118 7.04 0.08 -1.90
C THR A 118 7.38 -1.35 -2.29
N VAL A 119 7.38 -1.65 -3.58
CA VAL A 119 7.77 -2.95 -4.15
C VAL A 119 9.08 -2.80 -4.91
N LEU A 120 10.01 -3.73 -4.72
CA LEU A 120 11.35 -3.72 -5.27
C LEU A 120 11.68 -5.04 -5.98
N GLY A 121 12.66 -4.97 -6.88
CA GLY A 121 13.18 -6.09 -7.67
C GLY A 121 12.74 -6.02 -9.13
N ASP A 122 12.39 -7.14 -9.76
CA ASP A 122 11.77 -7.15 -11.10
C ASP A 122 10.27 -6.86 -10.95
N VAL A 123 9.94 -5.56 -10.86
CA VAL A 123 8.57 -5.15 -10.58
C VAL A 123 7.72 -5.20 -11.85
N VAL A 124 6.64 -5.98 -11.78
CA VAL A 124 5.62 -6.06 -12.83
C VAL A 124 4.26 -5.70 -12.23
N ALA A 125 3.65 -4.63 -12.73
CA ALA A 125 2.29 -4.23 -12.37
C ALA A 125 1.35 -4.43 -13.56
N THR A 126 0.19 -5.06 -13.33
CA THR A 126 -0.84 -5.31 -14.34
C THR A 126 -2.17 -4.72 -13.90
N GLN A 127 -2.85 -4.04 -14.82
CA GLN A 127 -4.19 -3.49 -14.65
C GLN A 127 -5.02 -3.79 -15.90
N GLY A 128 -5.93 -4.75 -15.81
CA GLY A 128 -6.60 -5.30 -16.99
C GLY A 128 -5.59 -5.89 -17.97
N MET A 129 -5.52 -5.35 -19.20
CA MET A 129 -4.54 -5.73 -20.22
C MET A 129 -3.26 -4.90 -20.18
N ASN A 130 -3.23 -3.83 -19.41
CA ASN A 130 -2.07 -2.94 -19.32
C ASN A 130 -0.99 -3.53 -18.41
N VAL A 131 0.27 -3.37 -18.80
CA VAL A 131 1.42 -3.90 -18.06
C VAL A 131 2.46 -2.80 -17.92
N LEU A 132 2.95 -2.62 -16.67
CA LEU A 132 4.09 -1.75 -16.33
C LEU A 132 5.22 -2.61 -15.78
N ARG A 133 6.46 -2.29 -16.14
CA ARG A 133 7.68 -2.93 -15.62
C ARG A 133 8.68 -1.88 -15.15
N GLY A 134 9.39 -2.19 -14.08
CA GLY A 134 10.46 -1.36 -13.53
C GLY A 134 11.19 -2.09 -12.41
N SER A 135 12.10 -1.40 -11.72
CA SER A 135 12.86 -1.96 -10.60
C SER A 135 12.31 -1.56 -9.24
N ARG A 136 11.46 -0.51 -9.19
CA ARG A 136 10.83 -0.03 -7.97
C ARG A 136 9.46 0.56 -8.29
N MET A 137 8.46 0.19 -7.51
CA MET A 137 7.13 0.80 -7.54
C MET A 137 6.78 1.31 -6.15
N VAL A 138 6.31 2.54 -6.07
CA VAL A 138 5.73 3.13 -4.87
C VAL A 138 4.24 3.32 -5.13
N LEU A 139 3.41 2.76 -4.28
CA LEU A 139 1.95 2.79 -4.39
C LEU A 139 1.36 3.33 -3.08
N ASN A 140 0.53 4.36 -3.15
CA ASN A 140 -0.32 4.74 -2.03
C ASN A 140 -1.54 3.82 -2.02
N THR A 141 -1.68 3.01 -0.98
CA THR A 141 -2.74 1.97 -0.90
C THR A 141 -4.13 2.58 -0.70
N ARG A 142 -4.24 3.76 -0.11
CA ARG A 142 -5.51 4.47 0.09
C ARG A 142 -6.07 5.06 -1.21
N THR A 143 -5.20 5.69 -2.02
CA THR A 143 -5.63 6.39 -3.25
C THR A 143 -5.49 5.54 -4.50
N GLY A 144 -4.72 4.45 -4.45
CA GLY A 144 -4.35 3.63 -5.60
C GLY A 144 -3.38 4.30 -6.57
N GLN A 145 -2.84 5.48 -6.22
CA GLN A 145 -1.85 6.18 -7.05
C GLN A 145 -0.48 5.52 -6.92
N GLY A 146 0.19 5.30 -8.04
CA GLY A 146 1.49 4.64 -8.07
C GLY A 146 2.51 5.36 -8.92
N HIS A 147 3.78 5.18 -8.57
CA HIS A 147 4.95 5.66 -9.29
C HIS A 147 5.89 4.49 -9.56
N MET A 148 6.35 4.33 -10.82
CA MET A 148 7.25 3.27 -11.25
C MET A 148 8.60 3.86 -11.63
N GLU A 149 9.67 3.32 -11.07
CA GLU A 149 11.05 3.69 -11.36
C GLU A 149 11.79 2.51 -12.02
N GLY A 150 12.77 2.83 -12.88
CA GLY A 150 13.73 1.87 -13.40
C GLY A 150 15.10 2.05 -12.74
N GLY A 151 15.98 1.09 -12.90
CA GLY A 151 17.36 1.17 -12.41
C GLY A 151 18.25 2.14 -13.20
N ALA A 152 17.76 2.68 -14.35
CA ALA A 152 18.53 3.58 -15.19
C ALA A 152 17.69 4.75 -15.70
N SER A 153 18.35 5.91 -15.89
CA SER A 153 17.78 7.10 -16.51
C SER A 153 18.49 7.41 -17.82
N GLY A 154 17.79 8.13 -18.72
CA GLY A 154 18.32 8.51 -20.04
C GLY A 154 17.83 7.65 -21.21
N ARG A 155 17.92 8.20 -22.43
CA ARG A 155 17.20 7.69 -23.61
C ARG A 155 17.64 6.30 -24.08
N ASN A 156 18.91 5.92 -23.90
CA ASN A 156 19.50 4.69 -24.42
C ASN A 156 19.83 3.66 -23.33
N LYS A 157 19.12 3.70 -22.17
CA LYS A 157 19.32 2.75 -21.07
C LYS A 157 18.26 1.65 -21.13
N SER A 158 18.68 0.40 -21.00
CA SER A 158 17.80 -0.79 -21.08
C SER A 158 16.89 -0.95 -19.86
N ASP A 159 17.29 -0.39 -18.71
CA ASP A 159 16.62 -0.57 -17.43
C ASP A 159 15.72 0.62 -17.05
N ARG A 160 15.02 1.15 -18.05
CA ARG A 160 13.99 2.20 -17.87
C ARG A 160 12.63 1.58 -17.59
N PRO A 161 11.74 2.28 -16.86
CA PRO A 161 10.36 1.86 -16.75
C PRO A 161 9.74 1.68 -18.13
N ARG A 162 8.99 0.59 -18.30
CA ARG A 162 8.31 0.26 -19.57
C ARG A 162 6.83 0.04 -19.30
N GLY A 163 5.99 0.65 -20.14
CA GLY A 163 4.54 0.44 -20.15
C GLY A 163 4.05 -0.08 -21.50
N VAL A 164 3.13 -1.04 -21.45
CA VAL A 164 2.35 -1.51 -22.62
C VAL A 164 0.89 -1.25 -22.31
N PHE A 165 0.24 -0.48 -23.16
CA PHE A 165 -1.15 -0.06 -22.99
C PHE A 165 -1.96 -0.49 -24.20
N TYR A 166 -3.14 -1.03 -23.96
CA TYR A 166 -4.09 -1.39 -25.00
C TYR A 166 -5.19 -0.34 -25.06
N PRO A 167 -5.24 0.48 -26.13
CA PRO A 167 -6.32 1.45 -26.30
C PRO A 167 -7.66 0.70 -26.42
N LYS A 168 -8.72 1.26 -25.85
CA LYS A 168 -10.08 0.75 -26.07
C LYS A 168 -10.37 0.82 -27.57
N GLN A 169 -10.68 -0.32 -28.18
CA GLN A 169 -11.20 -0.32 -29.55
C GLN A 169 -12.56 0.41 -29.50
N SER A 170 -12.62 1.60 -30.11
CA SER A 170 -13.89 2.23 -30.37
C SER A 170 -14.60 1.36 -31.41
N ASN A 171 -15.69 0.68 -31.03
CA ASN A 171 -16.64 0.11 -32.00
C ASN A 171 -17.36 1.26 -32.70
N SER A 172 -16.64 1.96 -33.61
CA SER A 172 -17.30 2.82 -34.58
C SER A 172 -17.97 1.91 -35.59
N PRO A 173 -19.30 2.00 -35.79
CA PRO A 173 -19.95 1.24 -36.87
C PRO A 173 -19.31 1.60 -38.20
N ALA A 174 -18.99 0.60 -39.00
CA ALA A 174 -18.45 0.80 -40.33
C ALA A 174 -19.43 1.71 -41.14
N PRO A 175 -18.90 2.70 -41.91
CA PRO A 175 -19.78 3.54 -42.73
C PRO A 175 -20.55 2.66 -43.71
N GLN A 176 -21.86 2.65 -43.59
CA GLN A 176 -22.75 2.00 -44.56
C GLN A 176 -22.58 2.71 -45.88
N LYS A 177 -22.00 2.04 -46.89
CA LYS A 177 -22.04 2.52 -48.29
C LYS A 177 -23.51 2.50 -48.74
N ARG A 178 -24.00 3.66 -49.04
CA ARG A 178 -25.22 3.85 -49.86
C ARG A 178 -24.94 3.52 -51.32
#